data_301a508ce8f041ecefc0687bcd04f234
#
_entry.id   301a508ce8f041ecefc0687bcd04f234
#
_cell.length_a   1.000
_cell.length_b   1.000
_cell.length_c   1.000
_cell.angle_alpha   90.00
_cell.angle_beta   90.00
_cell.angle_gamma   90.00
#
_symmetry.space_group_name_H-M   'P 1'
#
loop_
_entity.id
_entity.type
_entity.pdbx_description
1 polymer ?
#
loop_
_entity_poly.entity_id
_entity_poly.type
_entity_poly.pdbx_seq_one_letter_code
_entity_poly.pdbx_strand_id
1 'polypeptide(L)'
;MSKPRTGTMSRQDYAIEGMRKMLSSLKKRSTHEIPSEPGYCFEGGFIANPEWEMEEAAIDIDIAGHPDAFVSIWFYPLSRRAHSAPLLDRVGGVLQALGRMATSVHVLRRGDRQVGPYKGQEFLVTAPNSGGLRGHSFIWETEGEGTLDAPALKIELTTGHRDKNGNPQQTRLTNEEAMKLWDEVLDSFRLRPVVAPQENQP
;
A
#
# COMPACT_ATOMS: atom_id res chain seq x y z
N MET A 1 -33.19 40.38 12.31
CA MET A 1 -33.09 39.11 11.57
C MET A 1 -31.68 38.54 11.82
N SER A 2 -31.55 37.59 12.73
CA SER A 2 -30.26 36.93 13.05
C SER A 2 -29.98 35.83 12.01
N LYS A 3 -28.80 35.88 11.38
CA LYS A 3 -28.34 34.84 10.47
C LYS A 3 -28.22 33.52 11.24
N PRO A 4 -28.64 32.37 10.66
CA PRO A 4 -28.44 31.10 11.28
C PRO A 4 -26.91 30.84 11.39
N ARG A 5 -26.41 30.48 12.58
CA ARG A 5 -25.09 29.98 12.81
C ARG A 5 -25.00 28.65 12.04
N THR A 6 -24.13 28.57 11.04
CA THR A 6 -23.67 27.30 10.45
C THR A 6 -22.97 26.54 11.55
N GLY A 7 -23.64 25.57 12.14
CA GLY A 7 -23.05 24.69 13.13
C GLY A 7 -21.92 23.89 12.48
N THR A 8 -20.74 24.04 13.01
CA THR A 8 -19.61 23.19 12.63
C THR A 8 -19.95 21.76 13.07
N MET A 9 -20.02 20.83 12.12
CA MET A 9 -20.28 19.41 12.40
C MET A 9 -19.20 18.89 13.34
N SER A 10 -19.55 18.11 14.35
CA SER A 10 -18.58 17.53 15.24
C SER A 10 -17.73 16.50 14.47
N ARG A 11 -16.50 16.23 14.95
CA ARG A 11 -15.62 15.20 14.35
C ARG A 11 -16.32 13.83 14.30
N GLN A 12 -17.16 13.56 15.29
CA GLN A 12 -17.90 12.30 15.40
C GLN A 12 -19.04 12.24 14.35
N ASP A 13 -19.79 13.32 14.16
CA ASP A 13 -20.85 13.39 13.17
C ASP A 13 -20.28 13.28 11.76
N TYR A 14 -19.13 13.91 11.49
CA TYR A 14 -18.41 13.79 10.23
C TYR A 14 -18.01 12.34 9.92
N ALA A 15 -17.47 11.62 10.91
CA ALA A 15 -17.08 10.21 10.76
C ALA A 15 -18.31 9.30 10.51
N ILE A 16 -19.42 9.55 11.22
CA ILE A 16 -20.67 8.79 11.04
C ILE A 16 -21.24 9.02 9.65
N GLU A 17 -21.26 10.27 9.17
CA GLU A 17 -21.77 10.60 7.85
C GLU A 17 -20.90 10.00 6.74
N GLY A 18 -19.56 10.06 6.88
CA GLY A 18 -18.62 9.41 5.97
C GLY A 18 -18.85 7.89 5.88
N MET A 19 -19.07 7.24 7.03
CA MET A 19 -19.36 5.79 7.06
C MET A 19 -20.71 5.46 6.39
N ARG A 20 -21.75 6.26 6.63
CA ARG A 20 -23.06 6.09 5.96
C ARG A 20 -22.92 6.23 4.45
N LYS A 21 -22.20 7.25 3.98
CA LYS A 21 -21.92 7.48 2.57
C LYS A 21 -21.19 6.30 1.94
N MET A 22 -20.14 5.80 2.61
CA MET A 22 -19.40 4.63 2.17
C MET A 22 -20.28 3.38 2.05
N LEU A 23 -21.09 3.09 3.08
CA LEU A 23 -22.00 1.93 3.08
C LEU A 23 -23.09 2.06 2.02
N SER A 24 -23.60 3.27 1.74
CA SER A 24 -24.61 3.48 0.69
C SER A 24 -24.06 3.32 -0.71
N SER A 25 -22.73 3.46 -0.90
CA SER A 25 -22.04 3.31 -2.18
C SER A 25 -21.55 1.87 -2.44
N LEU A 26 -21.79 0.95 -1.48
CA LEU A 26 -21.38 -0.45 -1.60
C LEU A 26 -22.24 -1.17 -2.65
N LYS A 27 -21.59 -1.79 -3.62
CA LYS A 27 -22.21 -2.59 -4.68
C LYS A 27 -21.65 -4.00 -4.68
N LYS A 28 -22.48 -4.97 -5.06
CA LYS A 28 -22.01 -6.33 -5.34
C LYS A 28 -21.20 -6.33 -6.62
N ARG A 29 -20.10 -7.09 -6.64
CA ARG A 29 -19.22 -7.24 -7.81
C ARG A 29 -18.80 -8.70 -7.95
N SER A 30 -18.77 -9.21 -9.17
CA SER A 30 -18.13 -10.50 -9.44
C SER A 30 -16.61 -10.35 -9.44
N THR A 31 -15.87 -11.43 -9.17
CA THR A 31 -14.40 -11.39 -9.03
C THR A 31 -13.69 -10.83 -10.26
N HIS A 32 -14.25 -11.06 -11.46
CA HIS A 32 -13.64 -10.63 -12.72
C HIS A 32 -14.27 -9.35 -13.31
N GLU A 33 -15.28 -8.81 -12.66
CA GLU A 33 -15.92 -7.59 -13.10
C GLU A 33 -15.02 -6.38 -12.84
N ILE A 34 -14.83 -5.54 -13.84
CA ILE A 34 -14.09 -4.28 -13.77
C ILE A 34 -15.12 -3.15 -13.75
N PRO A 35 -15.29 -2.44 -12.63
CA PRO A 35 -16.17 -1.28 -12.58
C PRO A 35 -15.70 -0.18 -13.54
N SER A 36 -16.65 0.52 -14.15
CA SER A 36 -16.40 1.65 -15.05
C SER A 36 -16.31 3.00 -14.30
N GLU A 37 -16.65 3.03 -13.02
CA GLU A 37 -16.62 4.21 -12.18
C GLU A 37 -15.46 4.15 -11.17
N PRO A 38 -14.94 5.29 -10.68
CA PRO A 38 -13.92 5.33 -9.63
C PRO A 38 -14.39 4.68 -8.34
N GLY A 39 -13.48 3.99 -7.65
CA GLY A 39 -13.76 3.37 -6.35
C GLY A 39 -12.85 2.20 -6.03
N TYR A 40 -13.15 1.51 -4.94
CA TYR A 40 -12.37 0.41 -4.43
C TYR A 40 -13.02 -0.94 -4.71
N CYS A 41 -12.22 -1.84 -5.30
CA CYS A 41 -12.60 -3.24 -5.51
C CYS A 41 -12.05 -4.10 -4.38
N PHE A 42 -12.89 -5.00 -3.87
CA PHE A 42 -12.50 -6.09 -2.99
C PHE A 42 -13.24 -7.37 -3.42
N GLU A 43 -12.92 -8.48 -2.80
CA GLU A 43 -13.57 -9.75 -3.15
C GLU A 43 -15.08 -9.68 -2.89
N GLY A 44 -15.87 -9.89 -3.94
CA GLY A 44 -17.34 -9.87 -3.90
C GLY A 44 -17.98 -8.48 -3.86
N GLY A 45 -17.19 -7.39 -3.80
CA GLY A 45 -17.75 -6.05 -3.66
C GLY A 45 -16.95 -4.95 -4.32
N PHE A 46 -17.60 -3.79 -4.40
CA PHE A 46 -17.06 -2.54 -4.91
C PHE A 46 -17.68 -1.38 -4.14
N ILE A 47 -16.84 -0.43 -3.70
CA ILE A 47 -17.27 0.82 -3.08
C ILE A 47 -17.06 1.93 -4.10
N ALA A 48 -18.14 2.45 -4.66
CA ALA A 48 -18.07 3.59 -5.56
C ALA A 48 -17.64 4.84 -4.78
N ASN A 49 -16.71 5.60 -5.34
CA ASN A 49 -16.13 6.76 -4.66
C ASN A 49 -15.84 7.93 -5.59
N PRO A 50 -16.89 8.57 -6.11
CA PRO A 50 -16.74 9.64 -7.08
C PRO A 50 -16.28 10.99 -6.50
N GLU A 51 -16.35 11.17 -5.18
CA GLU A 51 -16.20 12.49 -4.54
C GLU A 51 -15.27 12.53 -3.32
N TRP A 52 -14.51 11.48 -3.02
CA TRP A 52 -13.65 11.51 -1.84
C TRP A 52 -12.37 12.30 -2.08
N GLU A 53 -12.17 13.29 -1.23
CA GLU A 53 -11.02 14.20 -1.30
C GLU A 53 -9.73 13.58 -0.75
N MET A 54 -9.85 12.63 0.20
CA MET A 54 -8.71 11.91 0.79
C MET A 54 -9.04 10.43 0.93
N GLU A 55 -8.21 9.62 0.34
CA GLU A 55 -8.36 8.17 0.34
C GLU A 55 -7.07 7.49 0.74
N GLU A 56 -7.21 6.47 1.54
CA GLU A 56 -6.15 5.55 1.88
C GLU A 56 -6.73 4.14 1.86
N ALA A 57 -6.08 3.23 1.13
CA ALA A 57 -6.39 1.82 1.16
C ALA A 57 -5.12 1.02 1.40
N ALA A 58 -5.25 -0.03 2.19
CA ALA A 58 -4.18 -1.01 2.40
C ALA A 58 -4.72 -2.41 2.15
N ILE A 59 -3.93 -3.25 1.52
CA ILE A 59 -4.23 -4.65 1.26
C ILE A 59 -3.02 -5.46 1.67
N ASP A 60 -3.24 -6.47 2.51
CA ASP A 60 -2.24 -7.49 2.83
C ASP A 60 -2.56 -8.76 2.06
N ILE A 61 -1.54 -9.35 1.45
CA ILE A 61 -1.65 -10.52 0.58
C ILE A 61 -0.69 -11.60 1.10
N ASP A 62 -1.25 -12.71 1.53
CA ASP A 62 -0.47 -13.91 1.88
C ASP A 62 0.11 -14.55 0.61
N ILE A 63 1.37 -14.96 0.68
CA ILE A 63 2.05 -15.57 -0.47
C ILE A 63 1.94 -17.09 -0.38
N ALA A 64 1.31 -17.70 -1.37
CA ALA A 64 1.18 -19.15 -1.45
C ALA A 64 2.56 -19.84 -1.40
N GLY A 65 2.72 -20.83 -0.53
CA GLY A 65 3.98 -21.52 -0.30
C GLY A 65 4.95 -20.84 0.67
N HIS A 66 4.68 -19.59 1.09
CA HIS A 66 5.52 -18.81 2.00
C HIS A 66 4.72 -18.30 3.22
N PRO A 67 4.36 -19.17 4.19
CA PRO A 67 3.46 -18.82 5.29
C PRO A 67 4.05 -17.81 6.29
N ASP A 68 5.33 -17.51 6.19
CA ASP A 68 6.04 -16.50 6.97
C ASP A 68 6.27 -15.20 6.20
N ALA A 69 5.69 -15.07 4.98
CA ALA A 69 5.84 -13.92 4.13
C ALA A 69 4.48 -13.37 3.66
N PHE A 70 4.38 -12.05 3.60
CA PHE A 70 3.23 -11.36 3.04
C PHE A 70 3.66 -10.08 2.32
N VAL A 71 2.81 -9.63 1.41
CA VAL A 71 2.95 -8.36 0.71
C VAL A 71 1.87 -7.40 1.17
N SER A 72 2.26 -6.21 1.58
CA SER A 72 1.34 -5.10 1.84
C SER A 72 1.41 -4.09 0.71
N ILE A 73 0.25 -3.66 0.22
CA ILE A 73 0.14 -2.59 -0.77
C ILE A 73 -0.67 -1.45 -0.14
N TRP A 74 -0.05 -0.28 -0.09
CA TRP A 74 -0.66 0.95 0.40
C TRP A 74 -0.90 1.88 -0.77
N PHE A 75 -2.09 2.41 -0.86
CA PHE A 75 -2.56 3.21 -1.96
C PHE A 75 -3.11 4.55 -1.46
N TYR A 76 -2.56 5.65 -1.96
CA TYR A 76 -2.89 7.01 -1.56
C TYR A 76 -3.18 7.87 -2.81
N PRO A 77 -4.35 7.73 -3.43
CA PRO A 77 -4.61 8.31 -4.76
C PRO A 77 -4.65 9.83 -4.75
N LEU A 78 -5.24 10.43 -3.74
CA LEU A 78 -5.45 11.88 -3.67
C LEU A 78 -4.48 12.58 -2.72
N SER A 79 -3.58 11.82 -2.09
CA SER A 79 -2.57 12.38 -1.20
C SER A 79 -1.26 12.55 -1.96
N ARG A 80 -0.75 13.76 -1.96
CA ARG A 80 0.67 13.95 -2.26
C ARG A 80 1.46 13.63 -1.00
N ARG A 81 2.31 12.64 -1.05
CA ARG A 81 3.36 12.48 -0.04
C ARG A 81 4.45 13.56 -0.18
N ALA A 82 4.14 14.66 -0.86
CA ALA A 82 5.03 15.79 -1.14
C ALA A 82 5.68 16.44 0.09
N HIS A 83 5.32 16.00 1.29
CA HIS A 83 5.92 16.47 2.54
C HIS A 83 6.84 15.45 3.21
N SER A 84 7.00 14.26 2.65
CA SER A 84 8.00 13.30 3.10
C SER A 84 9.15 13.28 2.09
N ALA A 85 10.38 13.36 2.58
CA ALA A 85 11.55 13.16 1.75
C ALA A 85 11.47 11.81 1.00
N PRO A 86 12.10 11.67 -0.18
CA PRO A 86 12.20 10.41 -0.90
C PRO A 86 12.64 9.25 -0.01
N LEU A 87 12.25 8.02 -0.37
CA LEU A 87 12.51 6.83 0.47
C LEU A 87 13.99 6.74 0.88
N LEU A 88 14.91 6.89 -0.06
CA LEU A 88 16.34 6.71 0.20
C LEU A 88 16.93 7.79 1.11
N ASP A 89 16.41 9.00 1.09
CA ASP A 89 16.80 10.07 2.00
C ASP A 89 16.33 9.80 3.43
N ARG A 90 15.11 9.27 3.58
CA ARG A 90 14.53 8.93 4.89
C ARG A 90 15.23 7.76 5.56
N VAL A 91 15.53 6.69 4.80
CA VAL A 91 16.16 5.49 5.37
C VAL A 91 17.59 5.76 5.80
N GLY A 92 18.30 6.69 5.16
CA GLY A 92 19.62 7.14 5.59
C GLY A 92 19.58 7.72 7.01
N GLY A 93 18.62 8.60 7.29
CA GLY A 93 18.40 9.17 8.62
C GLY A 93 17.98 8.13 9.66
N VAL A 94 17.13 7.18 9.30
CA VAL A 94 16.71 6.09 10.19
C VAL A 94 17.89 5.19 10.57
N LEU A 95 18.70 4.77 9.63
CA LEU A 95 19.90 3.95 9.90
C LEU A 95 20.88 4.69 10.82
N GLN A 96 21.06 5.99 10.61
CA GLN A 96 21.89 6.81 11.48
C GLN A 96 21.31 6.90 12.92
N ALA A 97 20.00 7.06 13.05
CA ALA A 97 19.31 7.12 14.33
C ALA A 97 19.36 5.80 15.12
N LEU A 98 19.40 4.64 14.43
CA LEU A 98 19.53 3.33 15.03
C LEU A 98 20.91 3.09 15.70
N GLY A 99 21.93 3.87 15.35
CA GLY A 99 23.26 3.77 15.97
C GLY A 99 23.81 2.34 15.94
N ARG A 100 24.10 1.75 17.13
CA ARG A 100 24.64 0.38 17.20
C ARG A 100 23.68 -0.70 16.70
N MET A 101 22.38 -0.47 16.73
CA MET A 101 21.40 -1.43 16.21
C MET A 101 21.45 -1.50 14.68
N ALA A 102 21.96 -0.48 14.01
CA ALA A 102 22.15 -0.50 12.55
C ALA A 102 23.14 -1.58 12.09
N THR A 103 24.04 -2.08 12.95
CA THR A 103 25.00 -3.13 12.62
C THR A 103 24.34 -4.49 12.35
N SER A 104 23.12 -4.71 12.81
CA SER A 104 22.33 -5.91 12.55
C SER A 104 21.43 -5.79 11.32
N VAL A 105 21.37 -4.62 10.67
CA VAL A 105 20.64 -4.36 9.44
C VAL A 105 21.62 -4.48 8.25
N HIS A 106 21.35 -5.40 7.35
CA HIS A 106 22.16 -5.58 6.14
C HIS A 106 21.35 -5.12 4.93
N VAL A 107 21.84 -4.08 4.25
CA VAL A 107 21.24 -3.60 3.01
C VAL A 107 21.60 -4.58 1.89
N LEU A 108 20.59 -5.14 1.25
CA LEU A 108 20.74 -6.09 0.14
C LEU A 108 20.70 -5.37 -1.20
N ARG A 109 19.79 -4.42 -1.36
CA ARG A 109 19.62 -3.60 -2.56
C ARG A 109 18.94 -2.29 -2.23
N ARG A 110 19.31 -1.22 -2.95
CA ARG A 110 18.65 0.07 -2.89
C ARG A 110 18.87 0.83 -4.19
N GLY A 111 17.90 1.63 -4.59
CA GLY A 111 18.02 2.45 -5.81
C GLY A 111 16.67 2.86 -6.36
N ASP A 112 16.71 3.48 -7.52
CA ASP A 112 15.53 3.78 -8.29
C ASP A 112 15.02 2.49 -8.97
N ARG A 113 13.70 2.30 -9.00
CA ARG A 113 13.07 1.19 -9.67
C ARG A 113 11.73 1.60 -10.28
N GLN A 114 11.49 1.19 -11.51
CA GLN A 114 10.20 1.32 -12.16
C GLN A 114 9.32 0.09 -11.87
N VAL A 115 8.06 0.33 -11.48
CA VAL A 115 7.05 -0.70 -11.25
C VAL A 115 5.79 -0.36 -12.06
N GLY A 116 5.50 -1.14 -13.08
CA GLY A 116 4.49 -0.78 -14.07
C GLY A 116 4.79 0.59 -14.70
N PRO A 117 3.84 1.54 -14.71
CA PRO A 117 4.06 2.88 -15.24
C PRO A 117 4.76 3.82 -14.25
N TYR A 118 4.92 3.43 -12.99
CA TYR A 118 5.37 4.31 -11.92
C TYR A 118 6.87 4.23 -11.68
N LYS A 119 7.50 5.38 -11.54
CA LYS A 119 8.90 5.51 -11.08
C LYS A 119 8.91 5.66 -9.58
N GLY A 120 9.76 4.92 -8.91
CA GLY A 120 9.89 4.96 -7.46
C GLY A 120 11.28 4.55 -7.00
N GLN A 121 11.41 4.39 -5.70
CA GLN A 121 12.64 3.98 -5.04
C GLN A 121 12.41 2.70 -4.25
N GLU A 122 13.41 1.83 -4.22
CA GLU A 122 13.39 0.65 -3.38
C GLU A 122 14.50 0.62 -2.34
N PHE A 123 14.20 -0.03 -1.23
CA PHE A 123 15.15 -0.28 -0.16
C PHE A 123 14.91 -1.66 0.44
N LEU A 124 15.86 -2.55 0.28
CA LEU A 124 15.77 -3.95 0.65
C LEU A 124 16.79 -4.27 1.74
N VAL A 125 16.30 -4.77 2.87
CA VAL A 125 17.16 -5.15 3.99
C VAL A 125 16.81 -6.51 4.54
N THR A 126 17.81 -7.18 5.10
CA THR A 126 17.61 -8.23 6.09
C THR A 126 17.97 -7.69 7.47
N ALA A 127 17.14 -7.97 8.45
CA ALA A 127 17.28 -7.47 9.80
C ALA A 127 16.63 -8.44 10.80
N PRO A 128 16.99 -8.37 12.09
CA PRO A 128 16.25 -9.05 13.13
C PRO A 128 14.81 -8.52 13.22
N ASN A 129 13.84 -9.43 13.27
CA ASN A 129 12.45 -9.08 13.58
C ASN A 129 12.26 -8.79 15.07
N SER A 130 11.01 -8.55 15.50
CA SER A 130 10.68 -8.25 16.89
C SER A 130 11.03 -9.35 17.89
N GLY A 131 11.34 -10.56 17.42
CA GLY A 131 11.84 -11.68 18.25
C GLY A 131 13.35 -11.87 18.17
N GLY A 132 14.09 -10.97 17.51
CA GLY A 132 15.53 -11.10 17.29
C GLY A 132 15.90 -12.13 16.22
N LEU A 133 14.94 -12.70 15.52
CA LEU A 133 15.12 -13.69 14.46
C LEU A 133 15.26 -13.01 13.10
N ARG A 134 16.00 -13.60 12.18
CA ARG A 134 16.21 -13.04 10.85
C ARG A 134 14.90 -12.93 10.06
N GLY A 135 14.67 -11.75 9.48
CA GLY A 135 13.59 -11.45 8.55
C GLY A 135 14.05 -10.55 7.42
N HIS A 136 13.20 -10.33 6.45
CA HIS A 136 13.40 -9.34 5.39
C HIS A 136 12.33 -8.26 5.50
N SER A 137 12.73 -7.03 5.19
CA SER A 137 11.84 -5.90 5.01
C SER A 137 12.24 -5.19 3.72
N PHE A 138 11.44 -5.34 2.69
CA PHE A 138 11.65 -4.78 1.37
C PHE A 138 10.55 -3.77 1.11
N ILE A 139 10.94 -2.59 0.69
CA ILE A 139 10.02 -1.47 0.48
C ILE A 139 10.30 -0.90 -0.91
N TRP A 140 9.23 -0.61 -1.64
CA TRP A 140 9.23 0.24 -2.81
C TRP A 140 8.17 1.31 -2.63
N GLU A 141 8.51 2.57 -2.98
CA GLU A 141 7.59 3.69 -2.89
C GLU A 141 7.69 4.60 -4.11
N THR A 142 6.53 5.17 -4.48
CA THR A 142 6.44 6.33 -5.38
C THR A 142 5.69 7.47 -4.69
N GLU A 143 6.10 8.71 -4.95
CA GLU A 143 5.50 9.87 -4.30
C GLU A 143 4.11 10.21 -4.84
N GLY A 144 3.84 9.86 -6.10
CA GLY A 144 2.62 10.22 -6.79
C GLY A 144 2.47 11.72 -7.06
N GLU A 145 1.41 12.08 -7.75
CA GLU A 145 1.07 13.48 -8.07
C GLU A 145 -0.20 13.96 -7.36
N GLY A 146 -0.82 13.09 -6.56
CA GLY A 146 -2.08 13.36 -5.87
C GLY A 146 -3.28 13.29 -6.81
N THR A 147 -3.21 12.40 -7.79
CA THR A 147 -4.29 12.10 -8.73
C THR A 147 -4.53 10.60 -8.80
N LEU A 148 -5.71 10.18 -9.28
CA LEU A 148 -6.04 8.77 -9.45
C LEU A 148 -5.11 8.06 -10.44
N ASP A 149 -4.65 8.78 -11.47
CA ASP A 149 -3.75 8.22 -12.49
C ASP A 149 -2.29 8.16 -12.04
N ALA A 150 -1.91 9.01 -11.08
CA ALA A 150 -0.59 9.07 -10.52
C ALA A 150 -0.65 9.08 -8.98
N PRO A 151 -1.10 7.98 -8.37
CA PRO A 151 -1.22 7.86 -6.92
C PRO A 151 0.16 7.73 -6.25
N ALA A 152 0.25 8.11 -4.99
CA ALA A 152 1.34 7.64 -4.16
C ALA A 152 1.09 6.18 -3.79
N LEU A 153 2.10 5.34 -3.99
CA LEU A 153 2.05 3.90 -3.70
C LEU A 153 3.20 3.51 -2.80
N LYS A 154 2.94 2.53 -1.95
CA LYS A 154 3.96 1.82 -1.19
C LYS A 154 3.68 0.33 -1.30
N ILE A 155 4.68 -0.45 -1.66
CA ILE A 155 4.64 -1.90 -1.67
C ILE A 155 5.69 -2.39 -0.69
N GLU A 156 5.33 -3.30 0.18
CA GLU A 156 6.23 -3.91 1.16
C GLU A 156 6.16 -5.43 1.08
N LEU A 157 7.30 -6.09 1.11
CA LEU A 157 7.41 -7.52 1.38
C LEU A 157 8.05 -7.71 2.74
N THR A 158 7.34 -8.37 3.63
CA THR A 158 7.86 -8.77 4.95
C THR A 158 7.98 -10.28 5.02
N THR A 159 9.11 -10.79 5.52
CA THR A 159 9.31 -12.22 5.80
C THR A 159 9.74 -12.43 7.25
N GLY A 160 9.58 -13.64 7.76
CA GLY A 160 9.79 -13.93 9.18
C GLY A 160 8.70 -13.33 10.05
N HIS A 161 7.49 -13.21 9.52
CA HIS A 161 6.33 -12.72 10.24
C HIS A 161 5.95 -13.68 11.38
N ARG A 162 5.19 -13.18 12.36
CA ARG A 162 4.69 -13.99 13.46
C ARG A 162 3.73 -15.06 12.95
N ASP A 163 3.77 -16.23 13.59
CA ASP A 163 2.79 -17.28 13.31
C ASP A 163 1.38 -16.88 13.80
N LYS A 164 0.39 -17.70 13.47
CA LYS A 164 -1.01 -17.49 13.88
C LYS A 164 -1.24 -17.43 15.41
N ASN A 165 -0.24 -17.86 16.20
CA ASN A 165 -0.26 -17.80 17.66
C ASN A 165 0.51 -16.57 18.18
N GLY A 166 1.04 -15.73 17.28
CA GLY A 166 1.81 -14.53 17.62
C GLY A 166 3.29 -14.79 17.95
N ASN A 167 3.80 -16.01 17.74
CA ASN A 167 5.20 -16.32 18.00
C ASN A 167 6.10 -15.80 16.87
N PRO A 168 7.23 -15.17 17.20
CA PRO A 168 8.20 -14.76 16.21
C PRO A 168 8.73 -15.96 15.43
N GLN A 169 8.86 -15.82 14.10
CA GLN A 169 9.47 -16.82 13.24
C GLN A 169 10.69 -16.27 12.54
N GLN A 170 11.66 -17.14 12.29
CA GLN A 170 12.75 -16.83 11.37
C GLN A 170 12.25 -17.03 9.94
N THR A 171 12.67 -16.14 9.04
CA THR A 171 12.36 -16.35 7.63
C THR A 171 12.94 -17.68 7.12
N ARG A 172 12.18 -18.34 6.28
CA ARG A 172 12.61 -19.57 5.58
C ARG A 172 13.40 -19.28 4.32
N LEU A 173 13.29 -18.04 3.81
CA LEU A 173 13.95 -17.61 2.58
C LEU A 173 15.39 -17.18 2.86
N THR A 174 16.29 -17.53 1.95
CA THR A 174 17.59 -16.88 1.83
C THR A 174 17.44 -15.47 1.30
N ASN A 175 18.47 -14.65 1.37
CA ASN A 175 18.44 -13.30 0.81
C ASN A 175 18.17 -13.31 -0.70
N GLU A 176 18.75 -14.28 -1.43
CA GLU A 176 18.58 -14.41 -2.88
C GLU A 176 17.15 -14.82 -3.25
N GLU A 177 16.58 -15.78 -2.54
CA GLU A 177 15.20 -16.22 -2.73
C GLU A 177 14.21 -15.10 -2.41
N ALA A 178 14.44 -14.33 -1.32
CA ALA A 178 13.60 -13.20 -0.97
C ALA A 178 13.67 -12.09 -2.02
N MET A 179 14.87 -11.76 -2.53
CA MET A 179 15.01 -10.78 -3.61
C MET A 179 14.34 -11.24 -4.92
N LYS A 180 14.46 -12.53 -5.25
CA LYS A 180 13.76 -13.09 -6.41
C LYS A 180 12.24 -12.98 -6.27
N LEU A 181 11.72 -13.39 -5.11
CA LEU A 181 10.27 -13.25 -4.81
C LEU A 181 9.81 -11.80 -4.91
N TRP A 182 10.60 -10.86 -4.38
CA TRP A 182 10.34 -9.44 -4.50
C TRP A 182 10.27 -8.97 -5.96
N ASP A 183 11.23 -9.39 -6.77
CA ASP A 183 11.26 -9.06 -8.19
C ASP A 183 10.02 -9.61 -8.92
N GLU A 184 9.64 -10.86 -8.65
CA GLU A 184 8.43 -11.49 -9.21
C GLU A 184 7.16 -10.72 -8.79
N VAL A 185 7.06 -10.28 -7.54
CA VAL A 185 5.94 -9.48 -7.04
C VAL A 185 5.85 -8.15 -7.79
N LEU A 186 6.94 -7.38 -7.84
CA LEU A 186 6.93 -6.07 -8.49
C LEU A 186 6.73 -6.18 -10.01
N ASP A 187 7.32 -7.18 -10.65
CA ASP A 187 7.17 -7.41 -12.08
C ASP A 187 5.77 -7.92 -12.45
N SER A 188 5.03 -8.46 -11.49
CA SER A 188 3.63 -8.86 -11.67
C SER A 188 2.66 -7.68 -11.61
N PHE A 189 3.07 -6.53 -11.09
CA PHE A 189 2.21 -5.37 -10.94
C PHE A 189 1.69 -4.87 -12.30
N ARG A 190 0.38 -4.76 -12.41
CA ARG A 190 -0.31 -4.28 -13.62
C ARG A 190 -1.44 -3.36 -13.24
N LEU A 191 -1.59 -2.27 -13.98
CA LEU A 191 -2.82 -1.50 -13.91
C LEU A 191 -3.97 -2.35 -14.48
N ARG A 192 -5.10 -2.30 -13.79
CA ARG A 192 -6.31 -2.93 -14.31
C ARG A 192 -6.74 -2.18 -15.59
N PRO A 193 -7.07 -2.90 -16.69
CA PRO A 193 -7.58 -2.25 -17.89
C PRO A 193 -8.85 -1.45 -17.55
N VAL A 194 -8.90 -0.20 -18.00
CA VAL A 194 -10.14 0.58 -17.96
C VAL A 194 -10.96 0.17 -19.17
N VAL A 195 -12.12 -0.44 -18.95
CA VAL A 195 -13.08 -0.67 -20.05
C VAL A 195 -13.68 0.69 -20.36
N ALA A 196 -13.36 1.24 -21.53
CA ALA A 196 -14.03 2.46 -21.99
C ALA A 196 -15.56 2.22 -21.99
N PRO A 197 -16.37 3.20 -21.53
CA PRO A 197 -17.81 3.09 -21.64
C PRO A 197 -18.16 2.77 -23.10
N GLN A 198 -18.92 1.71 -23.34
CA GLN A 198 -19.48 1.49 -24.66
C GLN A 198 -20.38 2.69 -24.95
N GLU A 199 -19.96 3.56 -25.86
CA GLU A 199 -20.88 4.53 -26.46
C GLU A 199 -22.05 3.73 -27.03
N ASN A 200 -23.22 3.90 -26.41
CA ASN A 200 -24.44 3.39 -26.97
C ASN A 200 -24.58 4.06 -28.37
N GLN A 201 -24.24 3.31 -29.41
CA GLN A 201 -24.58 3.72 -30.77
C GLN A 201 -26.09 3.78 -30.85
N PRO A 202 -26.65 4.87 -31.42
CA PRO A 202 -28.08 5.10 -31.54
C PRO A 202 -28.79 4.10 -32.43
#